data_3586d3e0e382f588b769699e053bd51d
#
_entry.id   3586d3e0e382f588b769699e053bd51d
#
_cell.length_a   1.000
_cell.length_b   1.000
_cell.length_c   1.000
_cell.angle_alpha   90.00
_cell.angle_beta   90.00
_cell.angle_gamma   90.00
#
_symmetry.space_group_name_H-M   'P 1'
#
loop_
_entity.id
_entity.type
_entity.pdbx_description
1 polymer ?
#
loop_
_entity_poly.entity_id
_entity_poly.type
_entity_poly.pdbx_seq_one_letter_code
_entity_poly.pdbx_strand_id
1 'polypeptide(L)'
;MSHVPADLKYTDDHEWIRTEDGTVTVGITDHAQRNLGDIVFFELPSVGKVVDAGDAIGTVESVKAASELYAPVGGEVIEVNEEAVDSPEDVNGDPYGMWLFKIKAAQGRFDGLLDAKAYKKLVDGE
;
A
#
# COMPACT_ATOMS: atom_id res chain seq x y z
N MET A 1 9.81 4.43 -16.68
CA MET A 1 10.33 3.83 -15.44
C MET A 1 9.53 4.31 -14.24
N SER A 2 9.26 3.39 -13.32
CA SER A 2 8.52 3.73 -12.12
C SER A 2 9.42 4.44 -11.11
N HIS A 3 8.85 5.41 -10.39
CA HIS A 3 9.54 6.09 -9.31
C HIS A 3 9.53 5.21 -8.06
N VAL A 4 10.70 5.05 -7.42
CA VAL A 4 10.87 4.23 -6.22
C VAL A 4 11.60 5.06 -5.16
N PRO A 5 10.86 5.75 -4.26
CA PRO A 5 11.49 6.54 -3.21
C PRO A 5 12.44 5.72 -2.32
N ALA A 6 13.60 6.29 -2.02
CA ALA A 6 14.65 5.59 -1.30
C ALA A 6 14.39 5.47 0.21
N ASP A 7 13.48 6.27 0.75
CA ASP A 7 13.22 6.34 2.19
C ASP A 7 12.03 5.49 2.64
N LEU A 8 11.46 4.69 1.74
CA LEU A 8 10.32 3.82 2.04
C LEU A 8 10.74 2.36 2.02
N LYS A 9 9.86 1.50 2.55
CA LYS A 9 9.95 0.06 2.38
C LYS A 9 8.84 -0.40 1.45
N TYR A 10 8.93 -1.63 0.96
CA TYR A 10 8.03 -2.12 -0.08
C TYR A 10 7.69 -3.58 0.15
N THR A 11 6.55 -4.01 -0.41
CA THR A 11 6.19 -5.43 -0.47
C THR A 11 6.27 -5.91 -1.91
N ASP A 12 6.29 -7.22 -2.10
CA ASP A 12 6.23 -7.82 -3.44
C ASP A 12 4.82 -7.71 -4.05
N ASP A 13 3.85 -7.26 -3.27
CA ASP A 13 2.50 -6.95 -3.76
C ASP A 13 2.39 -5.52 -4.26
N HIS A 14 3.52 -4.80 -4.35
CA HIS A 14 3.58 -3.43 -4.87
C HIS A 14 2.89 -2.41 -3.97
N GLU A 15 3.07 -2.59 -2.65
CA GLU A 15 2.65 -1.60 -1.66
C GLU A 15 3.90 -0.92 -1.10
N TRP A 16 3.79 0.39 -0.82
CA TRP A 16 4.86 1.10 -0.13
C TRP A 16 4.49 1.27 1.34
N ILE A 17 5.51 1.35 2.17
CA ILE A 17 5.35 1.38 3.62
C ILE A 17 6.23 2.46 4.21
N ARG A 18 5.62 3.30 5.04
CA ARG A 18 6.33 4.28 5.85
C ARG A 18 6.12 3.91 7.30
N THR A 19 7.21 3.75 8.05
CA THR A 19 7.15 3.38 9.47
C THR A 19 7.41 4.59 10.33
N GLU A 20 6.63 4.73 11.41
CA GLU A 20 6.78 5.84 12.36
C GLU A 20 6.22 5.41 13.71
N ASP A 21 7.10 5.28 14.71
CA ASP A 21 6.71 4.96 16.10
C ASP A 21 5.78 3.75 16.21
N GLY A 22 6.10 2.68 15.48
CA GLY A 22 5.29 1.46 15.54
C GLY A 22 4.05 1.48 14.66
N THR A 23 3.78 2.61 14.02
CA THR A 23 2.68 2.74 13.07
C THR A 23 3.21 2.60 11.65
N VAL A 24 2.48 1.85 10.84
CA VAL A 24 2.83 1.60 9.44
C VAL A 24 1.78 2.27 8.57
N THR A 25 2.23 3.21 7.72
CA THR A 25 1.36 3.85 6.72
C THR A 25 1.59 3.13 5.39
N VAL A 26 0.51 2.76 4.72
CA VAL A 26 0.55 1.92 3.53
C VAL A 26 -0.16 2.58 2.36
N GLY A 27 0.46 2.49 1.19
CA GLY A 27 -0.16 2.90 -0.06
C GLY A 27 0.31 1.98 -1.19
N ILE A 28 -0.08 2.28 -2.42
CA ILE A 28 0.37 1.51 -3.58
C ILE A 28 1.47 2.28 -4.30
N THR A 29 2.39 1.55 -4.92
CA THR A 29 3.54 2.15 -5.58
C THR A 29 3.18 2.75 -6.94
N ASP A 30 4.10 3.54 -7.48
CA ASP A 30 3.96 4.07 -8.84
C ASP A 30 3.82 2.94 -9.86
N HIS A 31 4.58 1.85 -9.67
CA HIS A 31 4.50 0.67 -10.52
C HIS A 31 3.08 0.07 -10.50
N ALA A 32 2.49 -0.03 -9.30
CA ALA A 32 1.15 -0.58 -9.15
C ALA A 32 0.11 0.27 -9.88
N GLN A 33 0.16 1.60 -9.70
CA GLN A 33 -0.83 2.46 -10.34
C GLN A 33 -0.66 2.49 -11.86
N ARG A 34 0.57 2.35 -12.37
CA ARG A 34 0.80 2.27 -13.81
C ARG A 34 0.22 1.00 -14.40
N ASN A 35 0.36 -0.12 -13.70
CA ASN A 35 -0.18 -1.40 -14.15
C ASN A 35 -1.71 -1.43 -14.10
N LEU A 36 -2.29 -0.77 -13.10
CA LEU A 36 -3.75 -0.72 -12.95
C LEU A 36 -4.41 0.21 -13.97
N GLY A 37 -3.73 1.32 -14.30
CA GLY A 37 -4.33 2.37 -15.10
C GLY A 37 -5.24 3.24 -14.23
N ASP A 38 -6.26 3.84 -14.81
CA ASP A 38 -7.14 4.77 -14.09
C ASP A 38 -7.89 4.06 -12.98
N ILE A 39 -7.62 4.45 -11.73
CA ILE A 39 -8.25 3.86 -10.56
C ILE A 39 -9.60 4.51 -10.35
N VAL A 40 -10.63 3.69 -10.13
CA VAL A 40 -12.01 4.16 -10.02
C VAL A 40 -12.64 3.87 -8.67
N PHE A 41 -12.05 2.97 -7.86
CA PHE A 41 -12.66 2.58 -6.60
C PHE A 41 -11.65 1.97 -5.64
N PHE A 42 -11.76 2.31 -4.35
CA PHE A 42 -11.06 1.65 -3.27
C PHE A 42 -12.06 1.16 -2.23
N GLU A 43 -11.89 -0.09 -1.80
CA GLU A 43 -12.52 -0.59 -0.59
C GLU A 43 -11.41 -0.75 0.44
N LEU A 44 -11.45 0.06 1.49
CA LEU A 44 -10.43 0.09 2.53
C LEU A 44 -10.89 -0.70 3.76
N PRO A 45 -9.95 -1.21 4.58
CA PRO A 45 -10.33 -1.95 5.79
C PRO A 45 -11.03 -1.05 6.80
N SER A 46 -11.77 -1.66 7.71
CA SER A 46 -12.45 -0.93 8.78
C SER A 46 -11.47 -0.58 9.89
N VAL A 47 -11.58 0.64 10.42
CA VAL A 47 -10.80 1.05 11.59
C VAL A 47 -11.19 0.15 12.77
N GLY A 48 -10.19 -0.33 13.50
CA GLY A 48 -10.36 -1.26 14.60
C GLY A 48 -10.20 -2.72 14.24
N LYS A 49 -10.13 -3.05 12.95
CA LYS A 49 -9.94 -4.43 12.52
C LYS A 49 -8.54 -4.91 12.86
N VAL A 50 -8.44 -6.09 13.46
CA VAL A 50 -7.14 -6.74 13.73
C VAL A 50 -6.84 -7.67 12.56
N VAL A 51 -5.63 -7.54 12.00
CA VAL A 51 -5.22 -8.27 10.80
C VAL A 51 -3.87 -8.95 11.03
N ASP A 52 -3.61 -9.99 10.23
CA ASP A 52 -2.31 -10.65 10.19
C ASP A 52 -1.58 -10.29 8.90
N ALA A 53 -0.26 -10.33 8.94
CA ALA A 53 0.54 -10.08 7.75
C ALA A 53 0.11 -11.03 6.63
N GLY A 54 -0.12 -10.48 5.44
CA GLY A 54 -0.55 -11.27 4.28
C GLY A 54 -2.06 -11.37 4.10
N ASP A 55 -2.86 -10.91 5.06
CA ASP A 55 -4.32 -10.92 4.90
C ASP A 55 -4.75 -9.96 3.80
N ALA A 56 -5.72 -10.41 2.99
CA ALA A 56 -6.37 -9.51 2.03
C ALA A 56 -7.37 -8.66 2.80
N ILE A 57 -7.15 -7.37 2.86
CA ILE A 57 -7.93 -6.47 3.73
C ILE A 57 -8.66 -5.37 2.98
N GLY A 58 -8.47 -5.27 1.67
CA GLY A 58 -9.16 -4.27 0.88
C GLY A 58 -9.03 -4.59 -0.60
N THR A 59 -9.57 -3.69 -1.42
CA THR A 59 -9.59 -3.87 -2.87
C THR A 59 -9.33 -2.54 -3.57
N VAL A 60 -8.63 -2.58 -4.68
CA VAL A 60 -8.51 -1.45 -5.60
C VAL A 60 -9.05 -1.88 -6.96
N GLU A 61 -9.92 -1.06 -7.55
CA GLU A 61 -10.46 -1.32 -8.87
C GLU A 61 -10.09 -0.21 -9.83
N SER A 62 -9.71 -0.60 -11.04
CA SER A 62 -9.42 0.32 -12.13
C SER A 62 -10.33 0.03 -13.30
N VAL A 63 -10.22 0.83 -14.35
CA VAL A 63 -11.04 0.66 -15.57
C VAL A 63 -10.78 -0.68 -16.25
N LYS A 64 -9.67 -1.34 -15.96
CA LYS A 64 -9.30 -2.60 -16.64
C LYS A 64 -9.10 -3.81 -15.72
N ALA A 65 -8.99 -3.61 -14.40
CA ALA A 65 -8.65 -4.70 -13.50
C ALA A 65 -9.08 -4.43 -12.06
N ALA A 66 -9.09 -5.48 -11.24
CA ALA A 66 -9.28 -5.36 -9.81
C ALA A 66 -8.14 -6.10 -9.12
N SER A 67 -7.67 -5.59 -7.99
CA SER A 67 -6.58 -6.18 -7.25
C SER A 67 -6.86 -6.06 -5.76
N GLU A 68 -6.32 -6.98 -4.97
CA GLU A 68 -6.50 -6.93 -3.52
C GLU A 68 -5.40 -6.13 -2.86
N LEU A 69 -5.74 -5.50 -1.74
CA LEU A 69 -4.79 -4.82 -0.86
C LEU A 69 -4.50 -5.75 0.31
N TYR A 70 -3.22 -5.91 0.65
CA TYR A 70 -2.79 -6.84 1.68
C TYR A 70 -2.20 -6.10 2.87
N ALA A 71 -2.36 -6.69 4.07
CA ALA A 71 -1.71 -6.18 5.25
C ALA A 71 -0.23 -6.54 5.19
N PRO A 72 0.69 -5.56 5.20
CA PRO A 72 2.12 -5.87 5.16
C PRO A 72 2.65 -6.35 6.49
N VAL A 73 1.93 -6.06 7.58
CA VAL A 73 2.30 -6.45 8.94
C VAL A 73 1.03 -6.80 9.70
N GLY A 74 1.17 -7.59 10.77
CA GLY A 74 0.05 -7.85 11.68
C GLY A 74 -0.15 -6.69 12.63
N GLY A 75 -1.39 -6.43 12.98
CA GLY A 75 -1.74 -5.37 13.91
C GLY A 75 -3.17 -4.91 13.77
N GLU A 76 -3.43 -3.70 14.25
CA GLU A 76 -4.77 -3.12 14.22
C GLU A 76 -4.82 -1.96 13.23
N VAL A 77 -5.85 -1.94 12.40
CA VAL A 77 -6.09 -0.80 11.49
C VAL A 77 -6.57 0.37 12.34
N ILE A 78 -5.81 1.46 12.34
CA ILE A 78 -6.12 2.62 13.19
C ILE A 78 -6.62 3.83 12.41
N GLU A 79 -6.38 3.86 11.10
CA GLU A 79 -6.81 4.98 10.28
C GLU A 79 -6.93 4.56 8.82
N VAL A 80 -7.91 5.14 8.11
CA VAL A 80 -8.04 4.97 6.66
C VAL A 80 -8.15 6.35 6.02
N ASN A 81 -7.70 6.47 4.78
CA ASN A 81 -7.71 7.75 4.06
C ASN A 81 -9.00 7.88 3.25
N GLU A 82 -9.97 8.60 3.81
CA GLU A 82 -11.26 8.81 3.14
C GLU A 82 -11.11 9.56 1.82
N GLU A 83 -10.09 10.38 1.67
CA GLU A 83 -9.85 11.10 0.42
C GLU A 83 -9.59 10.12 -0.73
N ALA A 84 -8.90 9.01 -0.47
CA ALA A 84 -8.67 7.99 -1.50
C ALA A 84 -9.97 7.31 -1.90
N VAL A 85 -10.91 7.15 -0.98
CA VAL A 85 -12.23 6.59 -1.28
C VAL A 85 -13.06 7.58 -2.09
N ASP A 86 -13.02 8.85 -1.72
CA ASP A 86 -13.80 9.91 -2.39
C ASP A 86 -13.25 10.26 -3.77
N SER A 87 -11.93 10.23 -3.92
CA SER A 87 -11.25 10.63 -5.16
C SER A 87 -10.14 9.63 -5.50
N PRO A 88 -10.50 8.39 -5.85
CA PRO A 88 -9.49 7.36 -6.11
C PRO A 88 -8.50 7.70 -7.22
N GLU A 89 -8.89 8.52 -8.18
CA GLU A 89 -8.01 8.96 -9.27
C GLU A 89 -6.83 9.80 -8.79
N ASP A 90 -6.91 10.38 -7.59
CA ASP A 90 -5.79 11.16 -7.05
C ASP A 90 -4.58 10.27 -6.75
N VAL A 91 -4.79 8.97 -6.52
CA VAL A 91 -3.68 8.03 -6.32
C VAL A 91 -2.86 7.88 -7.60
N ASN A 92 -3.51 7.94 -8.77
CA ASN A 92 -2.77 7.89 -10.04
C ASN A 92 -1.82 9.08 -10.17
N GLY A 93 -2.23 10.25 -9.70
CA GLY A 93 -1.42 11.46 -9.82
C GLY A 93 -0.33 11.57 -8.76
N ASP A 94 -0.52 10.94 -7.60
CA ASP A 94 0.41 11.07 -6.47
C ASP A 94 0.37 9.83 -5.57
N PRO A 95 0.86 8.68 -6.06
CA PRO A 95 0.75 7.42 -5.30
C PRO A 95 1.47 7.46 -3.95
N TYR A 96 2.54 8.22 -3.82
CA TYR A 96 3.30 8.28 -2.56
C TYR A 96 2.79 9.35 -1.59
N GLY A 97 2.00 10.29 -2.07
CA GLY A 97 1.33 11.27 -1.23
C GLY A 97 -0.05 10.80 -0.75
N MET A 98 -0.68 9.90 -1.51
CA MET A 98 -2.02 9.39 -1.20
C MET A 98 -1.91 8.05 -0.48
N TRP A 99 -1.72 8.10 0.82
CA TRP A 99 -1.70 6.88 1.63
C TRP A 99 -3.12 6.29 1.70
N LEU A 100 -3.24 5.00 1.97
CA LEU A 100 -4.53 4.31 1.98
C LEU A 100 -5.00 3.95 3.39
N PHE A 101 -4.14 3.33 4.19
CA PHE A 101 -4.50 2.96 5.56
C PHE A 101 -3.27 2.92 6.45
N LYS A 102 -3.52 2.93 7.77
CA LYS A 102 -2.45 2.83 8.76
C LYS A 102 -2.73 1.68 9.70
N ILE A 103 -1.68 0.93 10.05
CA ILE A 103 -1.75 -0.20 10.97
C ILE A 103 -0.80 0.06 12.13
N LYS A 104 -1.30 -0.13 13.35
CA LYS A 104 -0.44 -0.14 14.53
C LYS A 104 0.12 -1.56 14.62
N ALA A 105 1.42 -1.71 14.36
CA ALA A 105 2.04 -3.03 14.29
C ALA A 105 2.04 -3.71 15.66
N ALA A 106 1.61 -4.97 15.68
CA ALA A 106 1.44 -5.72 16.93
C ALA A 106 2.76 -5.96 17.66
N GLN A 107 3.85 -6.14 16.92
CA GLN A 107 5.14 -6.50 17.51
C GLN A 107 6.26 -5.52 17.14
N GLY A 108 5.95 -4.47 16.42
CA GLY A 108 6.96 -3.52 15.94
C GLY A 108 8.00 -4.14 15.00
N ARG A 109 7.70 -5.29 14.43
CA ARG A 109 8.59 -6.01 13.51
C ARG A 109 8.08 -5.85 12.09
N PHE A 110 9.01 -5.65 11.18
CA PHE A 110 8.70 -5.41 9.77
C PHE A 110 9.48 -6.40 8.90
N ASP A 111 9.32 -7.70 9.20
CA ASP A 111 10.01 -8.77 8.49
C ASP A 111 9.44 -8.92 7.07
N GLY A 112 10.32 -9.24 6.13
CA GLY A 112 9.89 -9.51 4.75
C GLY A 112 9.69 -8.29 3.89
N LEU A 113 9.94 -7.09 4.42
CA LEU A 113 9.82 -5.87 3.63
C LEU A 113 11.10 -5.64 2.80
N LEU A 114 10.90 -5.10 1.61
CA LEU A 114 11.98 -4.79 0.68
C LEU A 114 12.39 -3.34 0.84
N ASP A 115 13.71 -3.06 0.73
CA ASP A 115 14.15 -1.68 0.61
C ASP A 115 13.97 -1.22 -0.84
N ALA A 116 14.21 0.05 -1.11
CA ALA A 116 14.01 0.62 -2.44
C ALA A 116 14.85 -0.10 -3.50
N LYS A 117 16.08 -0.47 -3.17
CA LYS A 117 16.97 -1.14 -4.11
C LYS A 117 16.46 -2.53 -4.47
N ALA A 118 16.02 -3.31 -3.47
CA ALA A 118 15.49 -4.65 -3.70
C ALA A 118 14.18 -4.60 -4.47
N TYR A 119 13.31 -3.64 -4.13
CA TYR A 119 12.04 -3.47 -4.83
C TYR A 119 12.25 -3.07 -6.28
N LYS A 120 13.16 -2.13 -6.54
CA LYS A 120 13.47 -1.69 -7.89
C LYS A 120 13.96 -2.86 -8.75
N LYS A 121 14.78 -3.73 -8.17
CA LYS A 121 15.28 -4.92 -8.86
C LYS A 121 14.13 -5.87 -9.20
N LEU A 122 13.17 -6.04 -8.29
CA LEU A 122 11.98 -6.85 -8.54
C LEU A 122 11.16 -6.29 -9.69
N VAL A 123 10.90 -4.99 -9.69
CA VAL A 123 10.11 -4.30 -10.72
C VAL A 123 10.80 -4.40 -12.07
N ASP A 124 12.12 -4.17 -12.10
CA ASP A 124 12.89 -4.22 -13.35
C ASP A 124 12.93 -5.63 -13.96
N GLY A 125 12.74 -6.67 -13.14
CA GLY A 125 12.66 -8.05 -13.58
C GLY A 125 11.31 -8.48 -14.12
N GLU A 126 10.31 -7.64 -13.95
CA GLU A 126 8.97 -7.89 -14.48
C GLU A 126 8.86 -7.36 -15.91
#